data_324b1ee9acfae5908b7f316b48a81a22
#
_entry.id   324b1ee9acfae5908b7f316b48a81a22
#
_cell.length_a   1.000
_cell.length_b   1.000
_cell.length_c   1.000
_cell.angle_alpha   90.00
_cell.angle_beta   90.00
_cell.angle_gamma   90.00
#
_symmetry.space_group_name_H-M   'P 1'
#
loop_
_entity.id
_entity.type
_entity.pdbx_description
1 polymer ?
#
loop_
_entity_poly.entity_id
_entity_poly.type
_entity_poly.pdbx_seq_one_letter_code
_entity_poly.pdbx_strand_id
1 'polypeptide(L)'
;MVGCGYPLFTHQFSRYALCSLRYAVFKEVLMFTLIKGGLLYNPEKMGVKDILVVGKTIAKISDQIDLPDHFDARLISASGKIVTPGLIDLHVHLLGGGGEGGPRTRTPEITLSKITCAGVTTVVGCLGTDDVSRRPETLLAKAMQLEEEGISTYIYCGSYQFPLATITGSVRKDIALIPKVIGVGEIALSDHRSSQPSFEELCRVAAEARVGGMIGGKAGLVHLHMGSGRRMLDPIIRIVKETEIPIGQFLPTHLTRTQSLLEQSIQFAGMGGNIDFTVKGQELHFPLTTGKALHMALEGGVSIDQVTLSSDSNGSMPIFDDKGKITKLAVGDIQNLYLEWKGLVEEGFLLENVLKMVTSNPAKRAGIDQTKGSIEEGKDADLLILDKDLRIESVMAKGQMMIHQGKVLVKGTFEA
;
A
#
# COMPACT_ATOMS: atom_id res chain seq x y z
N MET A 1 67.69 28.79 25.30
CA MET A 1 66.67 29.56 24.58
C MET A 1 66.53 28.90 23.21
N VAL A 2 65.54 28.04 23.06
CA VAL A 2 65.26 27.32 21.82
C VAL A 2 63.79 27.57 21.49
N GLY A 3 63.55 28.35 20.39
CA GLY A 3 62.22 28.68 19.92
C GLY A 3 61.62 27.51 19.14
N CYS A 4 60.48 27.02 19.54
CA CYS A 4 59.64 26.09 18.76
C CYS A 4 58.66 26.90 17.87
N GLY A 5 58.94 26.92 16.56
CA GLY A 5 58.00 27.42 15.56
C GLY A 5 57.00 26.30 15.19
N TYR A 6 55.70 26.60 15.32
CA TYR A 6 54.61 25.76 14.74
C TYR A 6 54.34 26.22 13.30
N PRO A 7 54.20 25.29 12.33
CA PRO A 7 53.76 25.68 11.00
C PRO A 7 52.24 25.88 10.95
N LEU A 8 51.84 27.02 10.47
CA LEU A 8 50.46 27.38 10.10
C LEU A 8 50.02 26.49 8.90
N PHE A 9 49.15 25.55 9.13
CA PHE A 9 48.42 24.84 8.05
C PHE A 9 47.30 25.75 7.55
N THR A 10 47.50 26.37 6.41
CA THR A 10 46.46 27.05 5.66
C THR A 10 45.62 25.98 4.94
N HIS A 11 44.43 25.67 5.45
CA HIS A 11 43.45 24.87 4.74
C HIS A 11 42.89 25.70 3.57
N GLN A 12 43.39 25.43 2.38
CA GLN A 12 42.66 25.75 1.13
C GLN A 12 41.44 24.84 1.03
N PHE A 13 40.30 25.29 1.55
CA PHE A 13 39.01 24.68 1.23
C PHE A 13 38.71 24.95 -0.25
N SER A 14 38.72 23.89 -1.05
CA SER A 14 38.41 23.90 -2.45
C SER A 14 37.04 24.53 -2.72
N ARG A 15 37.00 25.66 -3.42
CA ARG A 15 35.77 26.34 -3.88
C ARG A 15 34.88 25.47 -4.79
N TYR A 16 35.32 24.28 -5.17
CA TYR A 16 34.58 23.33 -6.03
C TYR A 16 33.58 22.47 -5.27
N ALA A 17 33.73 22.25 -3.97
CA ALA A 17 32.80 21.44 -3.18
C ALA A 17 31.48 22.18 -2.86
N LEU A 18 31.50 23.53 -2.82
CA LEU A 18 30.31 24.34 -2.57
C LEU A 18 29.47 24.61 -3.82
N CYS A 19 30.06 24.44 -5.02
CA CYS A 19 29.36 24.63 -6.29
C CYS A 19 28.50 23.42 -6.67
N SER A 20 28.95 22.20 -6.34
CA SER A 20 28.20 20.97 -6.63
C SER A 20 26.96 20.82 -5.71
N LEU A 21 27.02 21.27 -4.45
CA LEU A 21 25.86 21.24 -3.54
C LEU A 21 24.79 22.30 -3.89
N ARG A 22 25.17 23.44 -4.50
CA ARG A 22 24.20 24.46 -4.93
C ARG A 22 23.46 24.12 -6.22
N TYR A 23 24.01 23.21 -7.07
CA TYR A 23 23.36 22.77 -8.29
C TYR A 23 22.34 21.64 -8.09
N ALA A 24 22.38 20.93 -6.95
CA ALA A 24 21.45 19.84 -6.65
C ALA A 24 20.12 20.35 -6.05
N VAL A 25 20.00 21.61 -5.62
CA VAL A 25 18.84 22.13 -4.87
C VAL A 25 17.84 22.90 -5.74
N PHE A 26 18.14 23.24 -7.00
CA PHE A 26 17.24 24.03 -7.86
C PHE A 26 17.22 23.51 -9.29
N LYS A 27 16.54 22.41 -9.53
CA LYS A 27 15.84 22.12 -10.78
C LYS A 27 14.71 21.14 -10.53
N GLU A 28 13.67 21.51 -9.81
CA GLU A 28 12.33 21.08 -10.20
C GLU A 28 12.02 21.78 -11.52
N VAL A 29 12.61 21.31 -12.59
CA VAL A 29 12.09 21.60 -13.92
C VAL A 29 10.72 20.95 -13.92
N LEU A 30 9.66 21.76 -13.92
CA LEU A 30 8.31 21.28 -14.18
C LEU A 30 8.36 20.44 -15.45
N MET A 31 8.48 19.12 -15.27
CA MET A 31 8.48 18.21 -16.42
C MET A 31 7.04 18.06 -16.89
N PHE A 32 6.81 18.42 -18.13
CA PHE A 32 5.56 18.12 -18.80
C PHE A 32 5.66 16.74 -19.45
N THR A 33 4.67 15.91 -19.22
CA THR A 33 4.53 14.62 -19.91
C THR A 33 3.15 14.54 -20.54
N LEU A 34 3.11 14.31 -21.83
CA LEU A 34 1.87 14.10 -22.56
C LEU A 34 1.77 12.62 -22.96
N ILE A 35 0.78 11.91 -22.39
CA ILE A 35 0.43 10.53 -22.74
C ILE A 35 -0.71 10.60 -23.75
N LYS A 36 -0.50 10.06 -24.97
CA LYS A 36 -1.44 10.21 -26.10
C LYS A 36 -2.14 8.91 -26.46
N GLY A 37 -3.45 9.00 -26.64
CA GLY A 37 -4.27 8.00 -27.30
C GLY A 37 -4.46 6.70 -26.54
N GLY A 38 -4.40 6.73 -25.20
CA GLY A 38 -4.63 5.56 -24.36
C GLY A 38 -6.10 5.29 -24.10
N LEU A 39 -6.50 4.00 -24.07
CA LEU A 39 -7.82 3.60 -23.59
C LEU A 39 -7.84 3.73 -22.07
N LEU A 40 -8.47 4.79 -21.58
CA LEU A 40 -8.45 5.19 -20.18
C LEU A 40 -9.52 4.48 -19.36
N TYR A 41 -9.12 3.99 -18.20
CA TYR A 41 -9.98 3.49 -17.11
C TYR A 41 -9.71 4.27 -15.81
N ASN A 42 -10.80 4.71 -15.11
CA ASN A 42 -10.72 5.61 -13.93
C ASN A 42 -11.59 5.23 -12.71
N PRO A 43 -11.63 4.07 -12.15
CA PRO A 43 -11.46 2.75 -12.75
C PRO A 43 -12.50 2.41 -13.82
N GLU A 44 -13.62 3.16 -13.94
CA GLU A 44 -14.60 3.02 -15.01
C GLU A 44 -14.00 3.40 -16.37
N LYS A 45 -14.49 2.77 -17.43
CA LYS A 45 -14.02 3.01 -18.80
C LYS A 45 -14.40 4.41 -19.29
N MET A 46 -13.41 5.23 -19.64
CA MET A 46 -13.58 6.61 -20.12
C MET A 46 -13.41 6.78 -21.64
N GLY A 47 -12.99 5.73 -22.35
CA GLY A 47 -12.67 5.80 -23.77
C GLY A 47 -11.22 6.23 -24.04
N VAL A 48 -10.91 6.53 -25.30
CA VAL A 48 -9.57 6.94 -25.71
C VAL A 48 -9.35 8.40 -25.35
N LYS A 49 -8.28 8.69 -24.60
CA LYS A 49 -7.96 10.04 -24.09
C LYS A 49 -6.47 10.32 -24.14
N ASP A 50 -6.16 11.61 -24.16
CA ASP A 50 -4.84 12.14 -23.87
C ASP A 50 -4.77 12.63 -22.41
N ILE A 51 -3.62 12.47 -21.76
CA ILE A 51 -3.38 12.91 -20.38
C ILE A 51 -2.15 13.80 -20.36
N LEU A 52 -2.31 15.05 -19.90
CA LEU A 52 -1.20 15.95 -19.61
C LEU A 52 -0.85 15.89 -18.14
N VAL A 53 0.39 15.54 -17.85
CA VAL A 53 0.98 15.54 -16.50
C VAL A 53 1.93 16.72 -16.38
N VAL A 54 1.81 17.48 -15.28
CA VAL A 54 2.67 18.62 -14.96
C VAL A 54 3.29 18.41 -13.59
N GLY A 55 4.60 18.21 -13.56
CA GLY A 55 5.30 17.81 -12.35
C GLY A 55 4.76 16.45 -11.88
N LYS A 56 4.13 16.41 -10.71
CA LYS A 56 3.57 15.19 -10.12
C LYS A 56 2.05 15.03 -10.29
N THR A 57 1.39 15.98 -10.95
CA THR A 57 -0.08 16.08 -10.96
C THR A 57 -0.65 15.91 -12.36
N ILE A 58 -1.81 15.27 -12.48
CA ILE A 58 -2.60 15.23 -13.71
C ILE A 58 -3.21 16.61 -13.92
N ALA A 59 -2.74 17.31 -14.95
CA ALA A 59 -3.18 18.68 -15.21
C ALA A 59 -4.40 18.74 -16.13
N LYS A 60 -4.52 17.81 -17.10
CA LYS A 60 -5.63 17.78 -18.06
C LYS A 60 -5.86 16.39 -18.62
N ILE A 61 -7.14 16.07 -18.84
CA ILE A 61 -7.60 14.88 -19.54
C ILE A 61 -8.55 15.34 -20.65
N SER A 62 -8.31 14.93 -21.91
CA SER A 62 -9.14 15.30 -23.05
C SER A 62 -9.08 14.25 -24.15
N ASP A 63 -10.04 14.29 -25.10
CA ASP A 63 -10.00 13.43 -26.28
C ASP A 63 -8.75 13.69 -27.12
N GLN A 64 -8.30 14.95 -27.16
CA GLN A 64 -7.05 15.37 -27.83
C GLN A 64 -6.44 16.55 -27.07
N ILE A 65 -5.14 16.49 -26.86
CA ILE A 65 -4.35 17.60 -26.30
C ILE A 65 -3.25 17.93 -27.30
N ASP A 66 -3.31 19.15 -27.85
CA ASP A 66 -2.27 19.68 -28.71
C ASP A 66 -1.42 20.68 -27.91
N LEU A 67 -0.12 20.46 -27.90
CA LEU A 67 0.84 21.36 -27.30
C LEU A 67 1.50 22.22 -28.38
N PRO A 68 1.77 23.51 -28.11
CA PRO A 68 2.53 24.36 -29.04
C PRO A 68 3.91 23.75 -29.36
N ASP A 69 4.42 23.91 -30.56
CA ASP A 69 5.69 23.34 -31.04
C ASP A 69 6.91 23.70 -30.15
N HIS A 70 6.87 24.82 -29.47
CA HIS A 70 7.92 25.28 -28.56
C HIS A 70 7.78 24.74 -27.14
N PHE A 71 6.77 23.88 -26.88
CA PHE A 71 6.52 23.34 -25.54
C PHE A 71 7.36 22.09 -25.32
N ASP A 72 8.32 22.18 -24.40
CA ASP A 72 9.18 21.05 -24.07
C ASP A 72 8.42 20.03 -23.19
N ALA A 73 7.87 19.00 -23.81
CA ALA A 73 7.14 17.93 -23.14
C ALA A 73 7.65 16.55 -23.58
N ARG A 74 7.75 15.65 -22.63
CA ARG A 74 7.98 14.23 -22.92
C ARG A 74 6.70 13.63 -23.52
N LEU A 75 6.76 13.15 -24.75
CA LEU A 75 5.64 12.47 -25.39
C LEU A 75 5.71 10.95 -25.17
N ILE A 76 4.61 10.37 -24.74
CA ILE A 76 4.45 8.92 -24.51
C ILE A 76 3.24 8.46 -25.33
N SER A 77 3.46 7.60 -26.32
CA SER A 77 2.35 6.99 -27.04
C SER A 77 1.75 5.83 -26.26
N ALA A 78 0.46 5.95 -25.97
CA ALA A 78 -0.37 4.89 -25.39
C ALA A 78 -1.41 4.36 -26.39
N SER A 79 -1.22 4.64 -27.68
CA SER A 79 -2.13 4.17 -28.74
C SER A 79 -2.22 2.65 -28.76
N GLY A 80 -3.47 2.12 -28.70
CA GLY A 80 -3.73 0.69 -28.62
C GLY A 80 -3.40 0.05 -27.26
N LYS A 81 -3.12 0.86 -26.24
CA LYS A 81 -2.81 0.44 -24.87
C LYS A 81 -3.91 0.88 -23.91
N ILE A 82 -3.94 0.24 -22.74
CA ILE A 82 -4.83 0.54 -21.64
C ILE A 82 -4.07 1.41 -20.64
N VAL A 83 -4.71 2.47 -20.15
CA VAL A 83 -4.16 3.33 -19.08
C VAL A 83 -5.07 3.24 -17.87
N THR A 84 -4.49 2.87 -16.71
CA THR A 84 -5.22 2.72 -15.44
C THR A 84 -4.53 3.51 -14.34
N PRO A 85 -5.21 3.77 -13.20
CA PRO A 85 -4.53 4.26 -12.01
C PRO A 85 -3.44 3.27 -11.56
N GLY A 86 -2.40 3.78 -10.92
CA GLY A 86 -1.41 2.96 -10.22
C GLY A 86 -2.05 2.19 -9.05
N LEU A 87 -1.58 0.97 -8.80
CA LEU A 87 -2.13 0.12 -7.74
C LEU A 87 -1.77 0.66 -6.36
N ILE A 88 -2.69 0.44 -5.41
CA ILE A 88 -2.54 0.80 -3.99
C ILE A 88 -2.61 -0.48 -3.16
N ASP A 89 -1.57 -0.74 -2.37
CA ASP A 89 -1.51 -1.89 -1.47
C ASP A 89 -1.59 -1.44 -0.01
N LEU A 90 -2.66 -1.85 0.68
CA LEU A 90 -2.93 -1.46 2.07
C LEU A 90 -2.20 -2.29 3.11
N HIS A 91 -1.46 -3.33 2.70
CA HIS A 91 -0.84 -4.26 3.62
C HIS A 91 0.52 -4.75 3.12
N VAL A 92 1.58 -4.04 3.53
CA VAL A 92 2.96 -4.35 3.12
C VAL A 92 3.90 -4.30 4.32
N HIS A 93 4.65 -5.37 4.56
CA HIS A 93 5.70 -5.41 5.57
C HIS A 93 6.98 -4.75 5.02
N LEU A 94 7.04 -3.40 5.05
CA LEU A 94 8.15 -2.63 4.47
C LEU A 94 9.52 -3.02 5.04
N LEU A 95 9.56 -3.37 6.35
CA LEU A 95 10.76 -3.85 7.05
C LEU A 95 10.94 -5.37 6.96
N GLY A 96 10.10 -6.05 6.17
CA GLY A 96 9.92 -7.48 6.26
C GLY A 96 9.11 -7.89 7.49
N GLY A 97 8.67 -9.14 7.49
CA GLY A 97 7.96 -9.81 8.59
C GLY A 97 8.71 -11.03 9.08
N GLY A 98 7.97 -12.00 9.63
CA GLY A 98 8.51 -13.27 10.08
C GLY A 98 9.26 -13.20 11.40
N GLY A 99 9.95 -14.28 11.69
CA GLY A 99 10.63 -14.51 12.97
C GLY A 99 9.96 -15.58 13.81
N GLU A 100 8.76 -16.05 13.46
CA GLU A 100 7.99 -17.04 14.21
C GLU A 100 8.70 -18.41 14.30
N GLY A 101 9.58 -18.72 13.35
CA GLY A 101 10.45 -19.91 13.38
C GLY A 101 11.85 -19.65 13.89
N GLY A 102 12.05 -18.53 14.60
CA GLY A 102 13.33 -18.05 15.10
C GLY A 102 14.04 -17.08 14.14
N PRO A 103 15.19 -16.50 14.51
CA PRO A 103 15.80 -15.38 13.80
C PRO A 103 16.10 -15.61 12.33
N ARG A 104 16.36 -16.84 11.92
CA ARG A 104 16.65 -17.21 10.51
C ARG A 104 15.42 -17.12 9.60
N THR A 105 14.21 -16.97 10.15
CA THR A 105 12.95 -16.92 9.40
C THR A 105 12.45 -15.49 9.21
N ARG A 106 13.28 -14.49 9.52
CA ARG A 106 13.00 -13.08 9.25
C ARG A 106 13.09 -12.81 7.74
N THR A 107 12.08 -12.18 7.17
CA THR A 107 12.10 -11.78 5.75
C THR A 107 12.86 -10.44 5.60
N PRO A 108 13.46 -10.16 4.42
CA PRO A 108 14.17 -8.92 4.17
C PRO A 108 13.21 -7.74 4.01
N GLU A 109 13.76 -6.51 4.05
CA GLU A 109 13.03 -5.30 3.67
C GLU A 109 12.66 -5.32 2.18
N ILE A 110 11.56 -4.68 1.85
CA ILE A 110 11.15 -4.51 0.45
C ILE A 110 11.96 -3.39 -0.22
N THR A 111 12.17 -3.53 -1.53
CA THR A 111 12.89 -2.55 -2.35
C THR A 111 11.94 -1.82 -3.31
N LEU A 112 12.34 -0.62 -3.76
CA LEU A 112 11.53 0.22 -4.63
C LEU A 112 11.17 -0.47 -5.94
N SER A 113 12.16 -1.04 -6.64
CA SER A 113 11.93 -1.66 -7.95
C SER A 113 10.99 -2.86 -7.86
N LYS A 114 11.02 -3.61 -6.75
CA LYS A 114 10.08 -4.71 -6.50
C LYS A 114 8.63 -4.21 -6.43
N ILE A 115 8.41 -3.07 -5.76
CA ILE A 115 7.09 -2.44 -5.64
C ILE A 115 6.61 -1.95 -7.01
N THR A 116 7.44 -1.19 -7.70
CA THR A 116 7.04 -0.57 -8.97
C THR A 116 6.88 -1.59 -10.11
N CYS A 117 7.67 -2.67 -10.13
CA CYS A 117 7.49 -3.78 -11.09
C CYS A 117 6.13 -4.48 -10.94
N ALA A 118 5.53 -4.44 -9.77
CA ALA A 118 4.17 -4.92 -9.53
C ALA A 118 3.08 -3.91 -9.93
N GLY A 119 3.43 -2.74 -10.48
CA GLY A 119 2.49 -1.68 -10.79
C GLY A 119 1.97 -0.92 -9.57
N VAL A 120 2.53 -1.17 -8.39
CA VAL A 120 2.14 -0.50 -7.16
C VAL A 120 2.86 0.84 -7.07
N THR A 121 2.09 1.92 -6.85
CA THR A 121 2.59 3.29 -6.72
C THR A 121 2.37 3.87 -5.33
N THR A 122 1.51 3.21 -4.54
CA THR A 122 1.22 3.61 -3.16
C THR A 122 1.16 2.39 -2.26
N VAL A 123 1.84 2.43 -1.13
CA VAL A 123 1.86 1.35 -0.14
C VAL A 123 1.53 1.85 1.27
N VAL A 124 0.87 1.01 2.06
CA VAL A 124 0.68 1.23 3.49
C VAL A 124 1.46 0.17 4.26
N GLY A 125 2.49 0.61 4.98
CA GLY A 125 3.36 -0.25 5.75
C GLY A 125 2.77 -0.66 7.09
N CYS A 126 3.01 -1.90 7.51
CA CYS A 126 2.63 -2.43 8.82
C CYS A 126 3.77 -3.19 9.49
N LEU A 127 3.65 -3.38 10.80
CA LEU A 127 4.41 -4.36 11.57
C LEU A 127 3.50 -5.55 11.86
N GLY A 128 4.06 -6.76 11.73
CA GLY A 128 3.37 -8.00 12.06
C GLY A 128 3.71 -8.52 13.46
N THR A 129 4.05 -9.81 13.56
CA THR A 129 4.32 -10.53 14.81
C THR A 129 5.53 -9.99 15.57
N ASP A 130 6.60 -9.57 14.84
CA ASP A 130 7.84 -9.08 15.45
C ASP A 130 7.80 -7.55 15.62
N ASP A 131 7.36 -7.10 16.77
CA ASP A 131 7.45 -5.72 17.23
C ASP A 131 8.56 -5.50 18.27
N VAL A 132 9.33 -6.53 18.54
CA VAL A 132 10.50 -6.49 19.43
C VAL A 132 11.71 -5.94 18.71
N SER A 133 12.02 -6.49 17.53
CA SER A 133 13.18 -6.11 16.75
C SER A 133 12.85 -5.22 15.53
N ARG A 134 11.57 -4.96 15.26
CA ARG A 134 11.05 -4.01 14.29
C ARG A 134 10.13 -3.03 15.01
N ARG A 135 10.43 -1.74 14.89
CA ARG A 135 9.74 -0.70 15.65
C ARG A 135 9.02 0.28 14.73
N PRO A 136 7.94 0.94 15.19
CA PRO A 136 7.22 1.94 14.39
C PRO A 136 8.11 3.06 13.87
N GLU A 137 9.14 3.47 14.63
CA GLU A 137 10.10 4.49 14.22
C GLU A 137 10.92 4.05 13.00
N THR A 138 11.35 2.78 12.98
CA THR A 138 12.10 2.21 11.84
C THR A 138 11.18 2.00 10.63
N LEU A 139 9.91 1.64 10.86
CA LEU A 139 8.90 1.55 9.80
C LEU A 139 8.64 2.93 9.17
N LEU A 140 8.53 3.98 9.99
CA LEU A 140 8.39 5.35 9.51
C LEU A 140 9.60 5.79 8.68
N ALA A 141 10.83 5.51 9.16
CA ALA A 141 12.05 5.82 8.42
C ALA A 141 12.10 5.12 7.06
N LYS A 142 11.71 3.84 6.99
CA LYS A 142 11.64 3.09 5.72
C LYS A 142 10.57 3.65 4.79
N ALA A 143 9.41 4.04 5.31
CA ALA A 143 8.37 4.69 4.51
C ALA A 143 8.85 6.03 3.94
N MET A 144 9.58 6.83 4.73
CA MET A 144 10.19 8.08 4.26
C MET A 144 11.23 7.83 3.16
N GLN A 145 12.08 6.81 3.32
CA GLN A 145 13.04 6.41 2.29
C GLN A 145 12.34 6.11 0.95
N LEU A 146 11.35 5.24 0.94
CA LEU A 146 10.62 4.87 -0.28
C LEU A 146 9.85 6.07 -0.89
N GLU A 147 9.38 7.00 -0.05
CA GLU A 147 8.77 8.25 -0.52
C GLU A 147 9.77 9.14 -1.25
N GLU A 148 10.98 9.30 -0.73
CA GLU A 148 12.07 10.05 -1.38
C GLU A 148 12.54 9.35 -2.67
N GLU A 149 12.48 8.01 -2.70
CA GLU A 149 12.80 7.21 -3.87
C GLU A 149 11.71 7.27 -4.97
N GLY A 150 10.52 7.82 -4.69
CA GLY A 150 9.57 8.24 -5.72
C GLY A 150 8.15 7.70 -5.63
N ILE A 151 7.81 6.74 -4.78
CA ILE A 151 6.43 6.25 -4.59
C ILE A 151 5.72 6.98 -3.45
N SER A 152 4.42 6.75 -3.29
CA SER A 152 3.67 7.24 -2.12
C SER A 152 3.64 6.20 -1.02
N THR A 153 3.89 6.64 0.22
CA THR A 153 3.96 5.73 1.36
C THR A 153 3.19 6.26 2.56
N TYR A 154 2.49 5.35 3.21
CA TYR A 154 1.82 5.54 4.50
C TYR A 154 2.16 4.37 5.41
N ILE A 155 1.82 4.46 6.69
CA ILE A 155 2.00 3.38 7.65
C ILE A 155 0.84 3.31 8.64
N TYR A 156 0.68 2.14 9.24
CA TYR A 156 -0.06 1.98 10.49
C TYR A 156 0.91 2.06 11.68
N CYS A 157 0.50 2.68 12.79
CA CYS A 157 1.19 2.51 14.07
C CYS A 157 0.69 1.22 14.75
N GLY A 158 1.45 0.67 15.69
CA GLY A 158 1.13 -0.59 16.35
C GLY A 158 1.71 -1.81 15.65
N SER A 159 1.22 -2.96 16.07
CA SER A 159 1.64 -4.31 15.62
C SER A 159 0.53 -5.31 15.94
N TYR A 160 0.85 -6.63 15.88
CA TYR A 160 -0.06 -7.69 16.34
C TYR A 160 -0.47 -7.56 17.81
N GLN A 161 0.42 -7.02 18.64
CA GLN A 161 0.40 -7.22 20.10
C GLN A 161 -0.15 -6.01 20.87
N PHE A 162 -0.73 -6.28 22.03
CA PHE A 162 -1.04 -5.30 23.06
C PHE A 162 -0.06 -5.46 24.24
N PRO A 163 0.37 -4.36 24.87
CA PRO A 163 0.09 -2.95 24.49
C PRO A 163 0.75 -2.58 23.17
N LEU A 164 0.06 -1.75 22.38
CA LEU A 164 0.54 -1.37 21.04
C LEU A 164 1.84 -0.56 21.08
N ALA A 165 2.78 -0.91 20.22
CA ALA A 165 3.98 -0.11 19.98
C ALA A 165 3.61 1.17 19.22
N THR A 166 3.98 2.34 19.74
CA THR A 166 3.70 3.65 19.16
C THR A 166 4.95 4.53 19.19
N ILE A 167 5.01 5.53 18.31
CA ILE A 167 6.16 6.46 18.23
C ILE A 167 6.09 7.50 19.35
N THR A 168 4.88 8.03 19.63
CA THR A 168 4.68 9.13 20.60
C THR A 168 4.16 8.66 21.96
N GLY A 169 3.99 7.36 22.15
CA GLY A 169 3.36 6.76 23.32
C GLY A 169 1.82 6.76 23.28
N SER A 170 1.21 7.12 22.13
CA SER A 170 -0.25 7.16 21.96
C SER A 170 -0.68 6.97 20.52
N VAL A 171 -1.58 6.03 20.25
CA VAL A 171 -2.18 5.81 18.92
C VAL A 171 -2.79 7.10 18.37
N ARG A 172 -3.56 7.82 19.20
CA ARG A 172 -4.19 9.08 18.82
C ARG A 172 -3.18 10.14 18.38
N LYS A 173 -2.07 10.30 19.13
CA LYS A 173 -1.01 11.26 18.80
C LYS A 173 -0.25 10.85 17.54
N ASP A 174 0.08 9.57 17.38
CA ASP A 174 0.75 9.08 16.19
C ASP A 174 -0.08 9.41 14.94
N ILE A 175 -1.38 9.07 14.94
CA ILE A 175 -2.26 9.34 13.81
C ILE A 175 -2.46 10.85 13.59
N ALA A 176 -2.69 11.62 14.65
CA ALA A 176 -2.96 13.06 14.52
C ALA A 176 -1.75 13.87 14.07
N LEU A 177 -0.56 13.57 14.56
CA LEU A 177 0.62 14.42 14.41
C LEU A 177 1.62 13.96 13.36
N ILE A 178 1.68 12.67 13.03
CA ILE A 178 2.66 12.14 12.07
C ILE A 178 1.99 11.99 10.70
N PRO A 179 2.36 12.77 9.69
CA PRO A 179 1.66 12.80 8.39
C PRO A 179 1.46 11.44 7.72
N LYS A 180 2.43 10.54 7.86
CA LYS A 180 2.39 9.20 7.25
C LYS A 180 1.58 8.18 8.01
N VAL A 181 1.23 8.42 9.28
CA VAL A 181 0.42 7.48 10.08
C VAL A 181 -1.05 7.73 9.80
N ILE A 182 -1.71 6.78 9.13
CA ILE A 182 -3.11 6.90 8.71
C ILE A 182 -4.09 6.07 9.55
N GLY A 183 -3.57 5.20 10.40
CA GLY A 183 -4.36 4.27 11.21
C GLY A 183 -3.48 3.45 12.15
N VAL A 184 -4.06 2.40 12.70
CA VAL A 184 -3.42 1.46 13.63
C VAL A 184 -3.55 0.03 13.10
N GLY A 185 -2.50 -0.78 13.24
CA GLY A 185 -2.47 -2.18 12.80
C GLY A 185 -1.07 -2.66 12.42
N GLU A 186 -0.98 -3.91 11.97
CA GLU A 186 -2.09 -4.86 11.92
C GLU A 186 -2.26 -5.52 13.31
N ILE A 187 -3.44 -5.40 13.88
CA ILE A 187 -3.74 -6.02 15.18
C ILE A 187 -4.22 -7.45 14.95
N ALA A 188 -3.60 -8.43 15.60
CA ALA A 188 -3.98 -9.84 15.43
C ALA A 188 -5.18 -10.21 16.30
N LEU A 189 -6.25 -10.68 15.63
CA LEU A 189 -7.45 -11.23 16.28
C LEU A 189 -7.69 -12.67 15.81
N SER A 190 -8.27 -13.46 16.70
CA SER A 190 -8.64 -14.86 16.40
C SER A 190 -7.46 -15.69 15.83
N ASP A 191 -6.26 -15.39 16.31
CA ASP A 191 -5.00 -16.03 15.95
C ASP A 191 -4.27 -16.47 17.23
N HIS A 192 -3.56 -17.60 17.18
CA HIS A 192 -2.79 -18.10 18.32
C HIS A 192 -1.59 -17.20 18.66
N ARG A 193 -1.15 -16.35 17.72
CA ARG A 193 -0.08 -15.34 17.89
C ARG A 193 -0.60 -14.02 18.47
N SER A 194 -1.92 -13.85 18.56
CA SER A 194 -2.54 -12.66 19.14
C SER A 194 -2.27 -12.56 20.63
N SER A 195 -2.10 -11.34 21.17
CA SER A 195 -2.08 -11.05 22.59
C SER A 195 -3.44 -11.26 23.28
N GLN A 196 -4.47 -11.68 22.55
CA GLN A 196 -5.83 -11.93 23.02
C GLN A 196 -6.45 -10.69 23.73
N PRO A 197 -6.47 -9.50 23.06
CA PRO A 197 -6.95 -8.29 23.70
C PRO A 197 -8.39 -8.44 24.19
N SER A 198 -8.69 -7.79 25.32
CA SER A 198 -10.03 -7.69 25.85
C SER A 198 -10.92 -6.80 24.98
N PHE A 199 -12.24 -6.87 25.21
CA PHE A 199 -13.20 -6.01 24.53
C PHE A 199 -12.90 -4.53 24.77
N GLU A 200 -12.60 -4.16 26.02
CA GLU A 200 -12.31 -2.79 26.44
C GLU A 200 -11.03 -2.23 25.79
N GLU A 201 -9.99 -3.06 25.66
CA GLU A 201 -8.75 -2.67 24.97
C GLU A 201 -8.99 -2.40 23.50
N LEU A 202 -9.72 -3.26 22.81
CA LEU A 202 -10.08 -3.07 21.39
C LEU A 202 -10.95 -1.82 21.18
N CYS A 203 -11.96 -1.61 22.04
CA CYS A 203 -12.81 -0.39 22.01
C CYS A 203 -11.95 0.86 22.18
N ARG A 204 -11.04 0.86 23.16
CA ARG A 204 -10.16 1.99 23.44
C ARG A 204 -9.27 2.33 22.23
N VAL A 205 -8.65 1.33 21.65
CA VAL A 205 -7.77 1.53 20.47
C VAL A 205 -8.56 2.04 19.28
N ALA A 206 -9.73 1.48 19.01
CA ALA A 206 -10.60 1.93 17.93
C ALA A 206 -11.06 3.39 18.13
N ALA A 207 -11.41 3.76 19.37
CA ALA A 207 -11.76 5.15 19.72
C ALA A 207 -10.56 6.10 19.58
N GLU A 208 -9.36 5.70 20.03
CA GLU A 208 -8.12 6.47 19.86
C GLU A 208 -7.81 6.69 18.38
N ALA A 209 -7.90 5.64 17.55
CA ALA A 209 -7.67 5.72 16.12
C ALA A 209 -8.67 6.65 15.44
N ARG A 210 -9.96 6.53 15.78
CA ARG A 210 -11.01 7.40 15.24
C ARG A 210 -10.76 8.87 15.56
N VAL A 211 -10.55 9.18 16.83
CA VAL A 211 -10.32 10.59 17.25
C VAL A 211 -9.00 11.12 16.65
N GLY A 212 -7.94 10.29 16.60
CA GLY A 212 -6.69 10.63 15.93
C GLY A 212 -6.88 10.96 14.45
N GLY A 213 -7.69 10.15 13.75
CA GLY A 213 -8.06 10.40 12.36
C GLY A 213 -8.84 11.70 12.18
N MET A 214 -9.86 11.95 13.01
CA MET A 214 -10.64 13.20 12.96
C MET A 214 -9.78 14.45 13.19
N ILE A 215 -8.90 14.43 14.18
CA ILE A 215 -7.99 15.56 14.48
C ILE A 215 -6.95 15.74 13.37
N GLY A 216 -6.42 14.65 12.84
CA GLY A 216 -5.38 14.66 11.81
C GLY A 216 -5.89 14.82 10.37
N GLY A 217 -7.23 14.82 10.15
CA GLY A 217 -7.81 14.81 8.80
C GLY A 217 -7.47 13.54 8.02
N LYS A 218 -7.45 12.37 8.68
CA LYS A 218 -7.03 11.07 8.14
C LYS A 218 -8.07 9.99 8.39
N ALA A 219 -7.91 8.81 7.79
CA ALA A 219 -8.84 7.69 7.95
C ALA A 219 -9.01 7.27 9.41
N GLY A 220 -7.93 7.21 10.18
CA GLY A 220 -7.94 6.63 11.54
C GLY A 220 -8.34 5.15 11.52
N LEU A 221 -7.96 4.42 10.46
CA LEU A 221 -8.34 3.05 10.19
C LEU A 221 -7.79 2.10 11.28
N VAL A 222 -8.58 1.09 11.64
CA VAL A 222 -8.14 -0.06 12.43
C VAL A 222 -7.99 -1.26 11.51
N HIS A 223 -6.75 -1.58 11.16
CA HIS A 223 -6.41 -2.71 10.29
C HIS A 223 -6.17 -3.96 11.12
N LEU A 224 -6.84 -5.07 10.77
CA LEU A 224 -6.95 -6.24 11.63
C LEU A 224 -6.50 -7.50 10.89
N HIS A 225 -5.49 -8.17 11.43
CA HIS A 225 -5.08 -9.52 11.03
C HIS A 225 -6.07 -10.55 11.57
N MET A 226 -6.79 -11.22 10.70
CA MET A 226 -7.72 -12.27 11.09
C MET A 226 -7.05 -13.64 10.99
N GLY A 227 -6.93 -14.32 12.12
CA GLY A 227 -6.50 -15.69 12.17
C GLY A 227 -7.61 -16.68 11.82
N SER A 228 -7.29 -17.98 11.90
CA SER A 228 -8.26 -19.09 11.71
C SER A 228 -8.95 -19.55 13.00
N GLY A 229 -8.84 -18.75 14.08
CA GLY A 229 -9.40 -19.09 15.39
C GLY A 229 -10.91 -19.00 15.41
N ARG A 230 -11.54 -19.72 16.38
CA ARG A 230 -12.98 -19.91 16.47
C ARG A 230 -13.81 -18.63 16.60
N ARG A 231 -13.24 -17.55 17.15
CA ARG A 231 -13.97 -16.28 17.37
C ARG A 231 -14.16 -15.49 16.07
N MET A 232 -13.39 -15.80 15.02
CA MET A 232 -13.45 -15.13 13.73
C MET A 232 -13.61 -13.60 13.86
N LEU A 233 -14.69 -12.98 13.33
CA LEU A 233 -14.97 -11.54 13.42
C LEU A 233 -15.83 -11.15 14.65
N ASP A 234 -16.20 -12.08 15.52
CA ASP A 234 -17.04 -11.77 16.70
C ASP A 234 -16.51 -10.59 17.53
N PRO A 235 -15.19 -10.45 17.79
CA PRO A 235 -14.69 -9.33 18.58
C PRO A 235 -15.07 -7.96 18.01
N ILE A 236 -14.96 -7.78 16.69
CA ILE A 236 -15.29 -6.49 16.04
C ILE A 236 -16.80 -6.32 15.82
N ILE A 237 -17.53 -7.40 15.51
CA ILE A 237 -19.00 -7.36 15.40
C ILE A 237 -19.61 -6.95 16.74
N ARG A 238 -19.06 -7.42 17.85
CA ARG A 238 -19.50 -7.05 19.19
C ARG A 238 -19.27 -5.54 19.45
N ILE A 239 -18.09 -5.00 19.09
CA ILE A 239 -17.81 -3.57 19.23
C ILE A 239 -18.84 -2.74 18.47
N VAL A 240 -19.09 -3.09 17.20
CA VAL A 240 -20.05 -2.38 16.36
C VAL A 240 -21.48 -2.40 16.92
N LYS A 241 -21.86 -3.49 17.60
CA LYS A 241 -23.21 -3.65 18.17
C LYS A 241 -23.37 -3.01 19.56
N GLU A 242 -22.29 -2.94 20.35
CA GLU A 242 -22.35 -2.54 21.76
C GLU A 242 -21.76 -1.14 22.01
N THR A 243 -21.23 -0.48 20.97
CA THR A 243 -20.62 0.86 21.09
C THR A 243 -21.03 1.76 19.92
N GLU A 244 -20.70 3.05 20.00
CA GLU A 244 -20.89 4.05 18.94
C GLU A 244 -19.78 4.06 17.90
N ILE A 245 -18.83 3.12 17.96
CA ILE A 245 -17.72 3.03 16.97
C ILE A 245 -18.28 2.54 15.63
N PRO A 246 -18.16 3.33 14.56
CA PRO A 246 -18.75 2.96 13.28
C PRO A 246 -18.03 1.79 12.63
N ILE A 247 -18.78 0.89 12.00
CA ILE A 247 -18.27 -0.31 11.34
C ILE A 247 -17.19 -0.01 10.29
N GLY A 248 -17.31 1.12 9.57
CA GLY A 248 -16.33 1.56 8.57
C GLY A 248 -14.95 1.91 9.13
N GLN A 249 -14.79 1.96 10.47
CA GLN A 249 -13.51 2.14 11.17
C GLN A 249 -12.60 0.91 11.05
N PHE A 250 -13.18 -0.26 10.78
CA PHE A 250 -12.45 -1.53 10.77
C PHE A 250 -12.22 -2.02 9.34
N LEU A 251 -11.00 -2.54 9.09
CA LEU A 251 -10.65 -3.25 7.87
C LEU A 251 -9.99 -4.60 8.24
N PRO A 252 -10.78 -5.66 8.41
CA PRO A 252 -10.24 -6.99 8.61
C PRO A 252 -9.66 -7.54 7.31
N THR A 253 -8.45 -8.13 7.40
CA THR A 253 -7.77 -8.80 6.27
C THR A 253 -7.64 -10.30 6.48
N HIS A 254 -7.13 -11.03 5.50
CA HIS A 254 -6.95 -12.49 5.47
C HIS A 254 -8.26 -13.29 5.51
N LEU A 255 -9.35 -12.74 5.04
CA LEU A 255 -10.69 -13.31 5.20
C LEU A 255 -10.97 -14.57 4.39
N THR A 256 -10.04 -14.96 3.52
CA THR A 256 -10.11 -16.20 2.72
C THR A 256 -9.42 -17.40 3.39
N ARG A 257 -8.99 -17.29 4.66
CA ARG A 257 -8.28 -18.37 5.37
C ARG A 257 -9.14 -19.61 5.59
N THR A 258 -10.41 -19.43 5.89
CA THR A 258 -11.38 -20.52 6.04
C THR A 258 -12.72 -20.12 5.43
N GLN A 259 -13.52 -21.11 5.03
CA GLN A 259 -14.86 -20.84 4.49
C GLN A 259 -15.75 -20.15 5.52
N SER A 260 -15.75 -20.59 6.79
CA SER A 260 -16.56 -19.99 7.85
C SER A 260 -16.18 -18.52 8.09
N LEU A 261 -14.88 -18.18 8.01
CA LEU A 261 -14.43 -16.80 8.15
C LEU A 261 -14.92 -15.93 6.99
N LEU A 262 -14.89 -16.46 5.75
CA LEU A 262 -15.43 -15.78 4.59
C LEU A 262 -16.95 -15.56 4.72
N GLU A 263 -17.71 -16.58 5.11
CA GLU A 263 -19.16 -16.48 5.32
C GLU A 263 -19.49 -15.42 6.38
N GLN A 264 -18.75 -15.35 7.48
CA GLN A 264 -18.93 -14.30 8.48
C GLN A 264 -18.49 -12.92 7.98
N SER A 265 -17.47 -12.84 7.11
CA SER A 265 -17.06 -11.59 6.49
C SER A 265 -18.12 -11.03 5.53
N ILE A 266 -18.85 -11.90 4.82
CA ILE A 266 -20.01 -11.52 4.02
C ILE A 266 -21.11 -10.92 4.90
N GLN A 267 -21.39 -11.53 6.06
CA GLN A 267 -22.34 -10.98 7.04
C GLN A 267 -21.88 -9.61 7.57
N PHE A 268 -20.59 -9.47 7.89
CA PHE A 268 -19.99 -8.21 8.32
C PHE A 268 -20.11 -7.12 7.25
N ALA A 269 -19.86 -7.46 5.99
CA ALA A 269 -20.07 -6.56 4.84
C ALA A 269 -21.55 -6.18 4.68
N GLY A 270 -22.48 -7.13 4.89
CA GLY A 270 -23.93 -6.88 4.89
C GLY A 270 -24.38 -5.91 6.01
N MET A 271 -23.61 -5.76 7.08
CA MET A 271 -23.81 -4.73 8.10
C MET A 271 -23.24 -3.35 7.70
N GLY A 272 -22.62 -3.23 6.52
CA GLY A 272 -21.94 -2.02 6.02
C GLY A 272 -20.43 -2.00 6.24
N GLY A 273 -19.83 -3.11 6.66
CA GLY A 273 -18.39 -3.26 6.83
C GLY A 273 -17.62 -3.34 5.51
N ASN A 274 -16.30 -3.17 5.59
CA ASN A 274 -15.40 -3.35 4.47
C ASN A 274 -14.53 -4.59 4.72
N ILE A 275 -14.21 -5.32 3.66
CA ILE A 275 -13.47 -6.57 3.72
C ILE A 275 -12.25 -6.53 2.84
N ASP A 276 -11.16 -7.14 3.30
CA ASP A 276 -9.91 -7.23 2.56
C ASP A 276 -9.52 -8.68 2.31
N PHE A 277 -9.24 -9.00 1.05
CA PHE A 277 -8.72 -10.31 0.66
C PHE A 277 -7.23 -10.20 0.39
N THR A 278 -6.45 -10.93 1.17
CA THR A 278 -5.03 -11.09 0.90
C THR A 278 -4.83 -11.99 -0.30
N VAL A 279 -4.17 -11.49 -1.32
CA VAL A 279 -3.81 -12.27 -2.51
C VAL A 279 -2.66 -13.24 -2.17
N LYS A 280 -2.68 -14.41 -2.80
CA LYS A 280 -1.76 -15.49 -2.49
C LYS A 280 -1.13 -16.00 -3.77
N GLY A 281 0.19 -16.14 -3.77
CA GLY A 281 0.86 -16.80 -4.89
C GLY A 281 0.37 -18.23 -5.11
N GLN A 282 0.42 -18.71 -6.35
CA GLN A 282 -0.02 -20.05 -6.76
C GLN A 282 0.65 -21.21 -6.00
N GLU A 283 1.78 -20.95 -5.34
CA GLU A 283 2.54 -21.95 -4.58
C GLU A 283 1.87 -22.37 -3.25
N LEU A 284 0.92 -21.58 -2.76
CA LEU A 284 0.21 -21.84 -1.52
C LEU A 284 -1.21 -22.30 -1.83
N HIS A 285 -1.45 -23.59 -1.76
CA HIS A 285 -2.77 -24.19 -1.93
C HIS A 285 -3.65 -23.84 -0.71
N PHE A 286 -4.44 -22.79 -0.84
CA PHE A 286 -5.49 -22.48 0.12
C PHE A 286 -6.84 -23.02 -0.37
N PRO A 287 -7.75 -23.38 0.55
CA PRO A 287 -9.04 -23.95 0.16
C PRO A 287 -9.92 -23.00 -0.66
N LEU A 288 -9.68 -21.67 -0.52
CA LEU A 288 -10.41 -20.64 -1.26
C LEU A 288 -9.45 -19.80 -2.09
N THR A 289 -9.66 -19.74 -3.41
CA THR A 289 -9.02 -18.76 -4.29
C THR A 289 -9.73 -17.42 -4.15
N THR A 290 -9.06 -16.32 -4.51
CA THR A 290 -9.65 -14.97 -4.48
C THR A 290 -10.88 -14.90 -5.38
N GLY A 291 -10.84 -15.49 -6.57
CA GLY A 291 -11.98 -15.53 -7.50
C GLY A 291 -13.20 -16.25 -6.89
N LYS A 292 -13.01 -17.40 -6.27
CA LYS A 292 -14.09 -18.10 -5.54
C LYS A 292 -14.64 -17.26 -4.39
N ALA A 293 -13.77 -16.66 -3.59
CA ALA A 293 -14.18 -15.81 -2.46
C ALA A 293 -14.97 -14.59 -2.94
N LEU A 294 -14.53 -13.98 -4.04
CA LEU A 294 -15.21 -12.84 -4.63
C LEU A 294 -16.59 -13.23 -5.19
N HIS A 295 -16.73 -14.36 -5.89
CA HIS A 295 -18.03 -14.89 -6.32
C HIS A 295 -18.97 -15.09 -5.12
N MET A 296 -18.53 -15.78 -4.08
CA MET A 296 -19.34 -15.98 -2.87
C MET A 296 -19.75 -14.67 -2.21
N ALA A 297 -18.84 -13.69 -2.15
CA ALA A 297 -19.13 -12.37 -1.59
C ALA A 297 -20.19 -11.62 -2.40
N LEU A 298 -20.05 -11.57 -3.72
CA LEU A 298 -21.01 -10.92 -4.61
C LEU A 298 -22.39 -11.61 -4.60
N GLU A 299 -22.43 -12.93 -4.62
CA GLU A 299 -23.66 -13.72 -4.47
C GLU A 299 -24.33 -13.50 -3.10
N GLY A 300 -23.51 -13.28 -2.05
CA GLY A 300 -23.96 -12.91 -0.71
C GLY A 300 -24.40 -11.46 -0.56
N GLY A 301 -24.43 -10.67 -1.66
CA GLY A 301 -24.89 -9.28 -1.67
C GLY A 301 -23.85 -8.23 -1.28
N VAL A 302 -22.56 -8.61 -1.17
CA VAL A 302 -21.48 -7.64 -0.91
C VAL A 302 -21.27 -6.76 -2.15
N SER A 303 -21.22 -5.46 -1.96
CA SER A 303 -20.87 -4.53 -3.04
C SER A 303 -19.38 -4.63 -3.36
N ILE A 304 -19.02 -4.56 -4.63
CA ILE A 304 -17.61 -4.49 -5.05
C ILE A 304 -16.88 -3.30 -4.39
N ASP A 305 -17.59 -2.21 -4.09
CA ASP A 305 -17.02 -1.02 -3.43
C ASP A 305 -16.62 -1.25 -1.96
N GLN A 306 -17.01 -2.40 -1.36
CA GLN A 306 -16.64 -2.80 0.00
C GLN A 306 -15.42 -3.71 0.02
N VAL A 307 -14.94 -4.19 -1.13
CA VAL A 307 -13.85 -5.16 -1.23
C VAL A 307 -12.54 -4.46 -1.58
N THR A 308 -11.47 -4.82 -0.88
CA THR A 308 -10.09 -4.48 -1.24
C THR A 308 -9.27 -5.75 -1.41
N LEU A 309 -8.20 -5.66 -2.19
CA LEU A 309 -7.16 -6.68 -2.29
C LEU A 309 -5.84 -6.11 -1.76
N SER A 310 -5.10 -6.90 -1.01
CA SER A 310 -3.77 -6.55 -0.51
C SER A 310 -2.79 -7.72 -0.64
N SER A 311 -1.49 -7.43 -0.70
CA SER A 311 -0.49 -8.48 -0.99
C SER A 311 0.04 -9.22 0.23
N ASP A 312 0.02 -8.61 1.40
CA ASP A 312 0.78 -9.08 2.57
C ASP A 312 2.27 -9.28 2.22
N SER A 313 2.77 -8.38 1.36
CA SER A 313 4.12 -8.49 0.81
C SER A 313 5.18 -8.40 1.88
N ASN A 314 6.23 -9.22 1.72
CA ASN A 314 7.33 -9.40 2.65
C ASN A 314 6.89 -9.87 4.05
N GLY A 315 5.59 -10.13 4.24
CA GLY A 315 5.09 -10.86 5.40
C GLY A 315 5.52 -12.33 5.36
N SER A 316 5.64 -12.93 6.51
CA SER A 316 5.85 -14.38 6.62
C SER A 316 4.51 -15.10 6.47
N MET A 317 4.49 -16.13 5.66
CA MET A 317 3.33 -17.00 5.47
C MET A 317 3.63 -18.41 6.01
N PRO A 318 3.67 -18.60 7.35
CA PRO A 318 3.90 -19.90 7.93
C PRO A 318 2.65 -20.76 7.81
N ILE A 319 2.85 -22.05 7.47
CA ILE A 319 1.82 -23.07 7.57
C ILE A 319 2.12 -23.89 8.82
N PHE A 320 1.13 -23.99 9.70
CA PHE A 320 1.24 -24.71 10.96
C PHE A 320 0.48 -26.04 10.86
N ASP A 321 0.95 -27.05 11.57
CA ASP A 321 0.18 -28.27 11.84
C ASP A 321 -0.82 -28.04 12.99
N ASP A 322 -1.61 -29.09 13.30
CA ASP A 322 -2.61 -29.06 14.37
C ASP A 322 -2.01 -28.81 15.77
N LYS A 323 -0.69 -28.97 15.92
CA LYS A 323 0.05 -28.75 17.16
C LYS A 323 0.72 -27.38 17.20
N GLY A 324 0.50 -26.51 16.18
CA GLY A 324 1.11 -25.19 16.07
C GLY A 324 2.59 -25.21 15.65
N LYS A 325 3.10 -26.32 15.12
CA LYS A 325 4.46 -26.41 14.58
C LYS A 325 4.47 -25.97 13.12
N ILE A 326 5.44 -25.13 12.74
CA ILE A 326 5.63 -24.69 11.36
C ILE A 326 6.05 -25.90 10.50
N THR A 327 5.26 -26.18 9.46
CA THR A 327 5.51 -27.24 8.47
C THR A 327 6.08 -26.69 7.17
N LYS A 328 5.71 -25.44 6.79
CA LYS A 328 6.20 -24.74 5.60
C LYS A 328 6.31 -23.25 5.90
N LEU A 329 7.29 -22.59 5.30
CA LEU A 329 7.45 -21.14 5.31
C LEU A 329 7.43 -20.63 3.87
N ALA A 330 6.65 -19.59 3.63
CA ALA A 330 6.67 -18.80 2.41
C ALA A 330 6.76 -17.32 2.77
N VAL A 331 7.00 -16.47 1.79
CA VAL A 331 7.05 -15.02 1.92
C VAL A 331 6.04 -14.41 0.96
N GLY A 332 5.26 -13.45 1.43
CA GLY A 332 4.36 -12.67 0.57
C GLY A 332 5.15 -11.93 -0.51
N ASP A 333 4.63 -11.91 -1.72
CA ASP A 333 5.23 -11.17 -2.83
C ASP A 333 4.26 -10.13 -3.37
N ILE A 334 4.70 -8.87 -3.45
CA ILE A 334 3.89 -7.76 -3.95
C ILE A 334 3.45 -7.99 -5.41
N GLN A 335 4.22 -8.74 -6.17
CA GLN A 335 3.85 -9.13 -7.54
C GLN A 335 2.54 -9.91 -7.60
N ASN A 336 2.17 -10.61 -6.51
CA ASN A 336 0.92 -11.33 -6.45
C ASN A 336 -0.30 -10.41 -6.54
N LEU A 337 -0.21 -9.14 -6.10
CA LEU A 337 -1.32 -8.18 -6.26
C LEU A 337 -1.63 -7.95 -7.75
N TYR A 338 -0.61 -7.74 -8.56
CA TYR A 338 -0.75 -7.60 -10.00
C TYR A 338 -1.24 -8.89 -10.67
N LEU A 339 -0.65 -10.01 -10.32
CA LEU A 339 -1.00 -11.31 -10.92
C LEU A 339 -2.44 -11.71 -10.59
N GLU A 340 -2.89 -11.43 -9.36
CA GLU A 340 -4.25 -11.77 -8.94
C GLU A 340 -5.31 -10.92 -9.65
N TRP A 341 -5.15 -9.56 -9.66
CA TRP A 341 -6.15 -8.75 -10.35
C TRP A 341 -6.22 -9.05 -11.85
N LYS A 342 -5.09 -9.34 -12.48
CA LYS A 342 -5.06 -9.79 -13.87
C LYS A 342 -5.76 -11.13 -14.04
N GLY A 343 -5.48 -12.11 -13.15
CA GLY A 343 -6.13 -13.41 -13.14
C GLY A 343 -7.65 -13.32 -12.99
N LEU A 344 -8.14 -12.42 -12.12
CA LEU A 344 -9.59 -12.18 -11.97
C LEU A 344 -10.24 -11.68 -13.27
N VAL A 345 -9.57 -10.82 -14.02
CA VAL A 345 -10.07 -10.39 -15.34
C VAL A 345 -10.07 -11.55 -16.32
N GLU A 346 -9.05 -12.41 -16.31
CA GLU A 346 -8.98 -13.64 -17.13
C GLU A 346 -10.06 -14.67 -16.73
N GLU A 347 -10.47 -14.71 -15.46
CA GLU A 347 -11.61 -15.49 -14.95
C GLU A 347 -12.97 -14.92 -15.36
N GLY A 348 -13.03 -13.70 -15.93
CA GLY A 348 -14.25 -13.09 -16.48
C GLY A 348 -14.85 -11.98 -15.62
N PHE A 349 -14.20 -11.54 -14.55
CA PHE A 349 -14.62 -10.34 -13.83
C PHE A 349 -14.38 -9.09 -14.68
N LEU A 350 -15.28 -8.10 -14.60
CA LEU A 350 -15.13 -6.82 -15.32
C LEU A 350 -13.88 -6.08 -14.83
N LEU A 351 -13.06 -5.60 -15.77
CA LEU A 351 -11.83 -4.86 -15.46
C LEU A 351 -12.07 -3.69 -14.50
N GLU A 352 -13.18 -2.94 -14.72
CA GLU A 352 -13.56 -1.81 -13.87
C GLU A 352 -13.76 -2.22 -12.40
N ASN A 353 -14.42 -3.35 -12.19
CA ASN A 353 -14.69 -3.86 -10.85
C ASN A 353 -13.40 -4.33 -10.16
N VAL A 354 -12.54 -5.02 -10.90
CA VAL A 354 -11.27 -5.50 -10.37
C VAL A 354 -10.33 -4.34 -10.07
N LEU A 355 -10.27 -3.33 -10.94
CA LEU A 355 -9.50 -2.10 -10.70
C LEU A 355 -9.95 -1.38 -9.43
N LYS A 356 -11.26 -1.28 -9.14
CA LYS A 356 -11.75 -0.67 -7.90
C LYS A 356 -11.11 -1.28 -6.67
N MET A 357 -10.99 -2.60 -6.61
CA MET A 357 -10.47 -3.31 -5.44
C MET A 357 -9.00 -3.04 -5.15
N VAL A 358 -8.23 -2.56 -6.13
CA VAL A 358 -6.78 -2.30 -6.02
C VAL A 358 -6.41 -0.83 -6.25
N THR A 359 -7.39 0.08 -6.43
CA THR A 359 -7.17 1.50 -6.67
C THR A 359 -8.11 2.38 -5.84
N SER A 360 -9.35 2.62 -6.29
CA SER A 360 -10.27 3.56 -5.64
C SER A 360 -10.77 3.10 -4.28
N ASN A 361 -11.02 1.80 -4.08
CA ASN A 361 -11.46 1.30 -2.78
C ASN A 361 -10.37 1.42 -1.72
N PRO A 362 -9.13 0.93 -1.95
CA PRO A 362 -8.06 1.12 -0.97
C PRO A 362 -7.75 2.61 -0.72
N ALA A 363 -7.83 3.48 -1.74
CA ALA A 363 -7.67 4.92 -1.54
C ALA A 363 -8.72 5.48 -0.57
N LYS A 364 -10.00 5.12 -0.74
CA LYS A 364 -11.09 5.51 0.16
C LYS A 364 -10.87 4.98 1.59
N ARG A 365 -10.45 3.70 1.73
CA ARG A 365 -10.18 3.12 3.08
C ARG A 365 -9.04 3.82 3.78
N ALA A 366 -7.98 4.18 3.04
CA ALA A 366 -6.84 4.92 3.56
C ALA A 366 -7.10 6.42 3.79
N GLY A 367 -8.23 6.96 3.30
CA GLY A 367 -8.57 8.39 3.38
C GLY A 367 -7.66 9.25 2.51
N ILE A 368 -7.19 8.73 1.37
CA ILE A 368 -6.29 9.41 0.43
C ILE A 368 -6.91 9.58 -0.96
N ASP A 369 -8.19 9.32 -1.10
CA ASP A 369 -8.94 9.33 -2.36
C ASP A 369 -9.03 10.73 -3.00
N GLN A 370 -8.75 11.80 -2.26
CA GLN A 370 -8.63 13.14 -2.82
C GLN A 370 -7.42 13.30 -3.75
N THR A 371 -6.39 12.48 -3.58
CA THR A 371 -5.14 12.56 -4.36
C THR A 371 -4.78 11.28 -5.10
N LYS A 372 -5.39 10.14 -4.75
CA LYS A 372 -5.01 8.80 -5.20
C LYS A 372 -6.20 7.98 -5.69
N GLY A 373 -5.93 6.85 -6.32
CA GLY A 373 -6.89 5.79 -6.61
C GLY A 373 -7.75 5.99 -7.86
N SER A 374 -7.60 7.11 -8.56
CA SER A 374 -8.29 7.39 -9.82
C SER A 374 -7.47 8.33 -10.71
N ILE A 375 -7.79 8.36 -12.00
CA ILE A 375 -7.17 9.28 -12.97
C ILE A 375 -8.10 10.47 -13.15
N GLU A 376 -7.87 11.54 -12.39
CA GLU A 376 -8.65 12.77 -12.40
C GLU A 376 -7.74 13.98 -12.38
N GLU A 377 -8.19 15.09 -12.99
CA GLU A 377 -7.46 16.35 -12.96
C GLU A 377 -7.28 16.83 -11.51
N GLY A 378 -6.06 17.22 -11.16
CA GLY A 378 -5.66 17.63 -9.81
C GLY A 378 -5.09 16.51 -8.93
N LYS A 379 -5.29 15.23 -9.26
CA LYS A 379 -4.70 14.10 -8.54
C LYS A 379 -3.26 13.82 -8.95
N ASP A 380 -2.56 13.09 -8.12
CA ASP A 380 -1.20 12.64 -8.42
C ASP A 380 -1.20 11.76 -9.68
N ALA A 381 -0.21 11.95 -10.53
CA ALA A 381 -0.04 11.14 -11.73
C ALA A 381 0.59 9.78 -11.40
N ASP A 382 -0.23 8.91 -10.82
CA ASP A 382 0.05 7.51 -10.55
C ASP A 382 -0.67 6.68 -11.61
N LEU A 383 0.08 6.21 -12.62
CA LEU A 383 -0.48 5.63 -13.83
C LEU A 383 0.23 4.34 -14.23
N LEU A 384 -0.55 3.38 -14.72
CA LEU A 384 -0.05 2.21 -15.44
C LEU A 384 -0.40 2.32 -16.93
N ILE A 385 0.54 2.00 -17.78
CA ILE A 385 0.29 1.77 -19.21
C ILE A 385 0.48 0.27 -19.45
N LEU A 386 -0.59 -0.37 -19.90
CA LEU A 386 -0.68 -1.81 -20.09
C LEU A 386 -0.86 -2.14 -21.57
N ASP A 387 -0.35 -3.27 -22.00
CA ASP A 387 -0.69 -3.80 -23.32
C ASP A 387 -2.12 -4.39 -23.33
N LYS A 388 -2.57 -4.90 -24.48
CA LYS A 388 -3.89 -5.52 -24.64
C LYS A 388 -4.09 -6.79 -23.77
N ASP A 389 -3.00 -7.44 -23.37
CA ASP A 389 -2.99 -8.64 -22.51
C ASP A 389 -2.80 -8.27 -21.03
N LEU A 390 -3.00 -7.00 -20.69
CA LEU A 390 -2.83 -6.40 -19.35
C LEU A 390 -1.40 -6.52 -18.78
N ARG A 391 -0.37 -6.68 -19.64
CA ARG A 391 1.02 -6.68 -19.18
C ARG A 391 1.48 -5.25 -18.95
N ILE A 392 2.16 -5.03 -17.83
CA ILE A 392 2.70 -3.72 -17.47
C ILE A 392 3.83 -3.34 -18.44
N GLU A 393 3.65 -2.29 -19.22
CA GLU A 393 4.68 -1.70 -20.07
C GLU A 393 5.34 -0.48 -19.41
N SER A 394 4.55 0.35 -18.72
CA SER A 394 5.10 1.52 -18.05
C SER A 394 4.38 1.79 -16.74
N VAL A 395 5.13 2.30 -15.77
CA VAL A 395 4.63 2.70 -14.44
C VAL A 395 5.11 4.12 -14.19
N MET A 396 4.17 5.00 -13.88
CA MET A 396 4.42 6.36 -13.44
C MET A 396 3.95 6.49 -11.98
N ALA A 397 4.78 7.00 -11.10
CA ALA A 397 4.44 7.33 -9.73
C ALA A 397 4.72 8.82 -9.48
N LYS A 398 3.72 9.55 -9.02
CA LYS A 398 3.79 11.01 -8.80
C LYS A 398 4.44 11.74 -9.99
N GLY A 399 4.03 11.40 -11.22
CA GLY A 399 4.54 12.00 -12.46
C GLY A 399 5.94 11.55 -12.87
N GLN A 400 6.65 10.80 -12.03
CA GLN A 400 7.95 10.23 -12.35
C GLN A 400 7.80 8.87 -13.02
N MET A 401 8.44 8.69 -14.18
CA MET A 401 8.44 7.40 -14.86
C MET A 401 9.39 6.43 -14.16
N MET A 402 8.81 5.45 -13.48
CA MET A 402 9.54 4.41 -12.73
C MET A 402 9.97 3.26 -13.66
N ILE A 403 9.06 2.86 -14.55
CA ILE A 403 9.28 1.81 -15.57
C ILE A 403 8.80 2.35 -16.90
N HIS A 404 9.57 2.10 -17.96
CA HIS A 404 9.18 2.44 -19.32
C HIS A 404 9.57 1.34 -20.30
N GLN A 405 8.60 0.88 -21.10
CA GLN A 405 8.77 -0.21 -22.06
C GLN A 405 9.40 -1.47 -21.41
N GLY A 406 8.91 -1.83 -20.22
CA GLY A 406 9.39 -2.98 -19.45
C GLY A 406 10.77 -2.79 -18.78
N LYS A 407 11.41 -1.63 -18.90
CA LYS A 407 12.71 -1.35 -18.29
C LYS A 407 12.54 -0.51 -17.02
N VAL A 408 13.14 -0.94 -15.92
CA VAL A 408 13.23 -0.18 -14.69
C VAL A 408 14.14 1.03 -14.90
N LEU A 409 13.60 2.24 -14.76
CA LEU A 409 14.31 3.51 -14.88
C LEU A 409 14.77 4.06 -13.53
N VAL A 410 13.99 3.79 -12.48
CA VAL A 410 14.27 4.25 -11.12
C VAL A 410 14.40 3.03 -10.22
N LYS A 411 15.52 2.92 -9.57
CA LYS A 411 15.82 1.91 -8.54
C LYS A 411 16.00 2.59 -7.19
N GLY A 412 15.80 1.86 -6.13
CA GLY A 412 16.20 2.31 -4.79
C GLY A 412 17.71 2.57 -4.72
N THR A 413 18.11 3.45 -3.80
CA THR A 413 19.49 3.98 -3.71
C THR A 413 20.57 2.88 -3.68
N PHE A 414 20.27 1.74 -3.09
CA PHE A 414 21.22 0.61 -2.92
C PHE A 414 20.78 -0.66 -3.70
N GLU A 415 19.86 -0.52 -4.64
CA GLU A 415 19.51 -1.64 -5.52
C GLU A 415 20.54 -1.83 -6.64
N ALA A 416 20.99 -3.06 -6.85
CA ALA A 416 21.95 -3.43 -7.87
C ALA A 416 21.40 -3.32 -9.32
#